data_b9bf0e316c7df7005148fc15f30f201e
#
_entry.id   b9bf0e316c7df7005148fc15f30f201e
#
_cell.length_a   1.000
_cell.length_b   1.000
_cell.length_c   1.000
_cell.angle_alpha   90.00
_cell.angle_beta   90.00
_cell.angle_gamma   90.00
#
_symmetry.space_group_name_H-M   'P 1'
#
loop_
_entity.id
_entity.type
_entity.pdbx_description
1 polymer ?
#
loop_
_entity_poly.entity_id
_entity_poly.type
_entity_poly.pdbx_seq_one_letter_code
_entity_poly.pdbx_strand_id
1 'polypeptide(L)'
;MSIKIEPILIGEHLAGREFVYLITNSNERSHVVALRPVLTNNIARFANTGRTPLANVAANSSVTLTWPPCDSSQSHEHAKYSLVADGIATVEGDEVLVAITNAVFHRPAQNDA
;
A
#
# COMPACT_ATOMS: atom_id res chain seq x y z
N MET A 1 14.64 0.17 10.26
CA MET A 1 15.25 -0.81 9.38
C MET A 1 14.27 -1.26 8.32
N SER A 2 14.70 -1.34 7.08
CA SER A 2 13.85 -1.72 5.95
C SER A 2 14.44 -2.92 5.23
N ILE A 3 13.57 -3.82 4.82
CA ILE A 3 13.96 -5.00 4.03
C ILE A 3 13.25 -4.89 2.70
N LYS A 4 14.02 -4.85 1.61
CA LYS A 4 13.48 -4.66 0.27
C LYS A 4 12.72 -5.88 -0.22
N ILE A 5 11.61 -5.63 -0.93
CA ILE A 5 10.79 -6.66 -1.55
C ILE A 5 10.74 -6.38 -3.06
N GLU A 6 10.86 -7.42 -3.87
CA GLU A 6 10.61 -7.29 -5.31
C GLU A 6 9.12 -6.98 -5.53
N PRO A 7 8.76 -5.89 -6.20
CA PRO A 7 7.34 -5.52 -6.36
C PRO A 7 6.47 -6.62 -6.96
N ILE A 8 6.98 -7.38 -7.91
CA ILE A 8 6.21 -8.45 -8.56
C ILE A 8 5.89 -9.61 -7.61
N LEU A 9 6.62 -9.73 -6.51
CA LEU A 9 6.46 -10.79 -5.51
C LEU A 9 5.67 -10.34 -4.29
N ILE A 10 5.14 -9.12 -4.30
CA ILE A 10 4.50 -8.55 -3.11
C ILE A 10 3.34 -9.40 -2.60
N GLY A 11 2.60 -10.05 -3.51
CA GLY A 11 1.48 -10.91 -3.14
C GLY A 11 1.86 -12.06 -2.23
N GLU A 12 3.11 -12.51 -2.28
CA GLU A 12 3.59 -13.59 -1.42
C GLU A 12 3.71 -13.20 0.05
N HIS A 13 3.64 -11.90 0.34
CA HIS A 13 3.84 -11.36 1.68
C HIS A 13 2.55 -10.79 2.30
N LEU A 14 1.39 -11.03 1.68
CA LEU A 14 0.14 -10.42 2.12
C LEU A 14 -0.72 -11.30 3.02
N ALA A 15 -0.32 -12.53 3.30
CA ALA A 15 -1.08 -13.43 4.18
C ALA A 15 -1.26 -12.78 5.56
N GLY A 16 -2.50 -12.72 6.04
CA GLY A 16 -2.83 -12.09 7.31
C GLY A 16 -2.95 -10.58 7.27
N ARG A 17 -2.74 -9.97 6.11
CA ARG A 17 -2.86 -8.51 5.92
C ARG A 17 -4.15 -8.25 5.15
N GLU A 18 -5.22 -7.92 5.86
CA GLU A 18 -6.57 -7.89 5.28
C GLU A 18 -6.86 -6.66 4.45
N PHE A 19 -6.16 -5.55 4.71
CA PHE A 19 -6.42 -4.30 4.01
C PHE A 19 -5.14 -3.49 3.87
N VAL A 20 -5.21 -2.49 3.03
CA VAL A 20 -4.10 -1.55 2.81
C VAL A 20 -4.62 -0.14 2.94
N TYR A 21 -3.79 0.76 3.44
CA TYR A 21 -4.04 2.18 3.37
C TYR A 21 -3.53 2.70 2.03
N LEU A 22 -4.44 3.25 1.24
CA LEU A 22 -4.09 3.98 0.00
C LEU A 22 -3.89 5.44 0.38
N ILE A 23 -2.69 5.94 0.17
CA ILE A 23 -2.32 7.32 0.50
C ILE A 23 -2.13 8.08 -0.81
N THR A 24 -3.02 9.03 -1.05
CA THR A 24 -2.96 9.92 -2.21
C THR A 24 -2.70 11.34 -1.74
N ASN A 25 -2.16 12.17 -2.62
CA ASN A 25 -1.75 13.51 -2.25
C ASN A 25 -2.41 14.54 -3.15
N SER A 26 -2.95 15.60 -2.53
CA SER A 26 -3.30 16.82 -3.21
C SER A 26 -2.15 17.83 -3.05
N ASN A 27 -2.32 19.06 -3.54
CA ASN A 27 -1.27 20.08 -3.42
C ASN A 27 -0.90 20.40 -1.98
N GLU A 28 -1.80 20.23 -1.04
CA GLU A 28 -1.61 20.71 0.32
C GLU A 28 -1.66 19.64 1.40
N ARG A 29 -2.19 18.47 1.09
CA ARG A 29 -2.34 17.40 2.11
C ARG A 29 -2.49 16.02 1.52
N SER A 30 -2.25 15.04 2.39
CA SER A 30 -2.46 13.64 2.07
C SER A 30 -3.88 13.22 2.44
N HIS A 31 -4.41 12.28 1.69
CA HIS A 31 -5.68 11.63 1.97
C HIS A 31 -5.40 10.13 2.14
N VAL A 32 -5.96 9.53 3.19
CA VAL A 32 -5.73 8.13 3.51
C VAL A 32 -7.05 7.40 3.58
N VAL A 33 -7.17 6.27 2.90
CA VAL A 33 -8.36 5.43 2.93
C VAL A 33 -7.94 3.96 3.03
N ALA A 34 -8.66 3.19 3.84
CA ALA A 34 -8.40 1.76 4.00
C ALA A 34 -9.24 0.98 2.98
N LEU A 35 -8.60 0.15 2.18
CA LEU A 35 -9.24 -0.56 1.08
C LEU A 35 -8.67 -1.97 0.95
N ARG A 36 -9.41 -2.81 0.22
CA ARG A 36 -8.98 -4.17 -0.14
C ARG A 36 -8.83 -4.25 -1.65
N PRO A 37 -7.61 -4.15 -2.16
CA PRO A 37 -7.39 -4.21 -3.60
C PRO A 37 -7.40 -5.64 -4.12
N VAL A 38 -7.57 -5.77 -5.43
CA VAL A 38 -7.23 -6.99 -6.15
C VAL A 38 -5.83 -6.81 -6.70
N LEU A 39 -4.93 -7.69 -6.28
CA LEU A 39 -3.53 -7.64 -6.68
C LEU A 39 -3.25 -8.67 -7.77
N THR A 40 -2.63 -8.24 -8.86
CA THR A 40 -2.11 -9.11 -9.91
C THR A 40 -0.66 -8.72 -10.17
N ASN A 41 0.27 -9.57 -9.81
CA ASN A 41 1.70 -9.26 -9.85
C ASN A 41 1.99 -7.97 -9.05
N ASN A 42 2.45 -6.91 -9.70
CA ASN A 42 2.72 -5.63 -9.04
C ASN A 42 1.66 -4.57 -9.34
N ILE A 43 0.48 -4.97 -9.81
CA ILE A 43 -0.63 -4.06 -10.08
C ILE A 43 -1.71 -4.26 -9.04
N ALA A 44 -2.02 -3.21 -8.27
CA ALA A 44 -3.11 -3.22 -7.31
C ALA A 44 -4.28 -2.42 -7.88
N ARG A 45 -5.44 -3.07 -7.95
CA ARG A 45 -6.67 -2.45 -8.48
C ARG A 45 -7.60 -2.15 -7.32
N PHE A 46 -8.01 -0.90 -7.21
CA PHE A 46 -8.90 -0.43 -6.15
C PHE A 46 -10.23 0.02 -6.75
N ALA A 47 -11.31 -0.58 -6.29
CA ALA A 47 -12.67 -0.15 -6.60
C ALA A 47 -13.24 0.62 -5.41
N ASN A 48 -14.23 1.48 -5.67
CA ASN A 48 -14.98 2.17 -4.61
C ASN A 48 -14.11 2.99 -3.66
N THR A 49 -13.13 3.69 -4.22
CA THR A 49 -12.19 4.49 -3.41
C THR A 49 -12.82 5.77 -2.88
N GLY A 50 -13.90 6.24 -3.50
CA GLY A 50 -14.45 7.56 -3.24
C GLY A 50 -13.88 8.61 -4.19
N ARG A 51 -14.46 9.81 -4.14
CA ARG A 51 -14.11 10.89 -5.08
C ARG A 51 -12.72 11.48 -4.84
N THR A 52 -12.34 11.62 -3.59
CA THR A 52 -11.07 12.29 -3.24
C THR A 52 -9.86 11.52 -3.78
N PRO A 53 -9.74 10.20 -3.58
CA PRO A 53 -8.63 9.46 -4.18
C PRO A 53 -8.60 9.56 -5.71
N LEU A 54 -9.76 9.47 -6.37
CA LEU A 54 -9.82 9.59 -7.83
C LEU A 54 -9.30 10.94 -8.30
N ALA A 55 -9.75 12.02 -7.67
CA ALA A 55 -9.31 13.37 -8.02
C ALA A 55 -7.81 13.57 -7.72
N ASN A 56 -7.34 13.06 -6.59
CA ASN A 56 -5.93 13.20 -6.21
C ASN A 56 -5.03 12.46 -7.19
N VAL A 57 -5.39 11.23 -7.57
CA VAL A 57 -4.61 10.44 -8.53
C VAL A 57 -4.57 11.12 -9.89
N ALA A 58 -5.70 11.68 -10.34
CA ALA A 58 -5.75 12.39 -11.62
C ALA A 58 -4.79 13.59 -11.64
N ALA A 59 -4.61 14.24 -10.50
CA ALA A 59 -3.71 15.40 -10.36
C ALA A 59 -2.27 15.02 -10.02
N ASN A 60 -2.08 13.92 -9.29
CA ASN A 60 -0.76 13.48 -8.85
C ASN A 60 -0.74 11.96 -8.81
N SER A 61 0.01 11.36 -9.73
CA SER A 61 0.05 9.91 -9.90
C SER A 61 0.90 9.19 -8.85
N SER A 62 1.70 9.88 -8.06
CA SER A 62 2.53 9.24 -7.03
C SER A 62 1.69 8.91 -5.81
N VAL A 63 1.68 7.63 -5.44
CA VAL A 63 0.90 7.15 -4.30
C VAL A 63 1.76 6.25 -3.41
N THR A 64 1.29 6.05 -2.19
CA THR A 64 1.90 5.13 -1.25
C THR A 64 0.83 4.15 -0.76
N LEU A 65 1.22 2.89 -0.64
CA LEU A 65 0.39 1.84 -0.05
C LEU A 65 1.05 1.37 1.24
N THR A 66 0.27 1.22 2.30
CA THR A 66 0.79 0.73 3.56
C THR A 66 -0.12 -0.36 4.11
N TRP A 67 0.41 -1.58 4.21
CA TRP A 67 -0.26 -2.67 4.90
C TRP A 67 0.23 -2.69 6.34
N PRO A 68 -0.67 -2.53 7.33
CA PRO A 68 -0.28 -2.61 8.73
C PRO A 68 0.32 -3.97 9.08
N PRO A 69 1.03 -4.08 10.21
CA PRO A 69 1.48 -5.38 10.69
C PRO A 69 0.30 -6.34 10.88
N CYS A 70 0.57 -7.63 10.74
CA CYS A 70 -0.41 -8.66 11.04
C CYS A 70 -0.75 -8.66 12.53
N ASP A 71 -1.92 -9.19 12.87
CA ASP A 71 -2.26 -9.38 14.28
C ASP A 71 -1.45 -10.53 14.89
N SER A 72 -1.65 -10.75 16.20
CA SER A 72 -0.89 -11.75 16.94
C SER A 72 -1.18 -13.18 16.53
N SER A 73 -2.21 -13.43 15.71
CA SER A 73 -2.52 -14.77 15.22
C SER A 73 -1.57 -15.23 14.13
N GLN A 74 -0.82 -14.32 13.53
CA GLN A 74 0.13 -14.62 12.46
C GLN A 74 1.54 -14.75 13.02
N SER A 75 2.27 -15.75 12.54
CA SER A 75 3.61 -16.06 13.05
C SER A 75 4.68 -16.18 11.97
N HIS A 76 4.40 -15.74 10.73
CA HIS A 76 5.44 -15.76 9.70
C HIS A 76 6.52 -14.72 9.98
N GLU A 77 7.66 -14.85 9.30
CA GLU A 77 8.89 -14.12 9.62
C GLU A 77 8.71 -12.60 9.72
N HIS A 78 7.91 -12.01 8.83
CA HIS A 78 7.74 -10.56 8.78
C HIS A 78 6.36 -10.09 9.23
N ALA A 79 5.64 -10.93 10.01
CA ALA A 79 4.26 -10.61 10.42
C ALA A 79 4.15 -9.30 11.20
N LYS A 80 5.17 -8.97 11.98
CA LYS A 80 5.17 -7.75 12.82
C LYS A 80 5.64 -6.50 12.09
N TYR A 81 6.06 -6.62 10.84
CA TYR A 81 6.53 -5.49 10.04
C TYR A 81 5.35 -4.90 9.26
N SER A 82 5.35 -3.58 9.10
CA SER A 82 4.50 -2.95 8.09
C SER A 82 5.07 -3.24 6.72
N LEU A 83 4.21 -3.36 5.72
CA LEU A 83 4.65 -3.44 4.34
C LEU A 83 4.31 -2.12 3.68
N VAL A 84 5.32 -1.42 3.17
CA VAL A 84 5.15 -0.09 2.56
C VAL A 84 5.58 -0.16 1.11
N ALA A 85 4.74 0.34 0.23
CA ALA A 85 5.01 0.34 -1.21
C ALA A 85 4.76 1.73 -1.80
N ASP A 86 5.61 2.10 -2.73
CA ASP A 86 5.40 3.27 -3.57
C ASP A 86 4.91 2.81 -4.93
N GLY A 87 4.09 3.61 -5.56
CA GLY A 87 3.57 3.27 -6.87
C GLY A 87 3.16 4.46 -7.69
N ILE A 88 2.89 4.18 -8.95
CA ILE A 88 2.35 5.14 -9.90
C ILE A 88 0.92 4.71 -10.20
N ALA A 89 -0.01 5.61 -9.94
CA ALA A 89 -1.43 5.32 -10.06
C ALA A 89 -2.02 5.96 -11.30
N THR A 90 -3.03 5.29 -11.85
CA THR A 90 -3.84 5.81 -12.95
C THR A 90 -5.31 5.62 -12.59
N VAL A 91 -6.16 6.47 -13.13
CA VAL A 91 -7.62 6.33 -13.01
C VAL A 91 -8.12 5.64 -14.26
N GLU A 92 -8.92 4.60 -14.07
CA GLU A 92 -9.53 3.86 -15.17
C GLU A 92 -11.00 3.69 -14.85
N GLY A 93 -11.85 4.50 -15.48
CA GLY A 93 -13.24 4.61 -15.11
C GLY A 93 -13.38 5.20 -13.71
N ASP A 94 -13.96 4.44 -12.80
CA ASP A 94 -14.10 4.81 -11.38
C ASP A 94 -13.15 4.02 -10.48
N GLU A 95 -12.16 3.36 -11.08
CA GLU A 95 -11.15 2.58 -10.35
C GLU A 95 -9.80 3.25 -10.38
N VAL A 96 -8.98 2.92 -9.37
CA VAL A 96 -7.58 3.34 -9.31
C VAL A 96 -6.71 2.11 -9.48
N LEU A 97 -5.78 2.17 -10.43
CA LEU A 97 -4.78 1.14 -10.65
C LEU A 97 -3.42 1.66 -10.21
N VAL A 98 -2.74 0.90 -9.36
CA VAL A 98 -1.43 1.28 -8.86
C VAL A 98 -0.39 0.27 -9.35
N ALA A 99 0.55 0.75 -10.16
CA ALA A 99 1.73 -0.03 -10.52
C ALA A 99 2.77 0.17 -9.42
N ILE A 100 3.02 -0.87 -8.63
CA ILE A 100 3.95 -0.82 -7.51
C ILE A 100 5.37 -0.83 -8.07
N THR A 101 6.16 0.17 -7.70
CA THR A 101 7.53 0.37 -8.21
C THR A 101 8.59 0.10 -7.16
N ASN A 102 8.22 0.16 -5.89
CA ASN A 102 9.13 -0.09 -4.78
C ASN A 102 8.33 -0.66 -3.61
N ALA A 103 8.91 -1.60 -2.87
CA ALA A 103 8.25 -2.17 -1.70
C ALA A 103 9.29 -2.58 -0.67
N VAL A 104 8.95 -2.37 0.60
CA VAL A 104 9.82 -2.74 1.72
C VAL A 104 8.99 -3.24 2.89
N PHE A 105 9.57 -4.14 3.69
CA PHE A 105 9.12 -4.34 5.05
C PHE A 105 9.74 -3.27 5.92
N HIS A 106 8.94 -2.66 6.77
CA HIS A 106 9.40 -1.63 7.67
C HIS A 106 9.02 -1.98 9.11
N ARG A 107 10.02 -1.99 9.98
CA ARG A 107 9.85 -2.24 11.40
C ARG A 107 10.04 -0.92 12.15
N PRO A 108 9.19 -0.61 13.13
CA PRO A 108 9.43 0.58 13.95
C PRO A 108 10.81 0.54 14.60
N ALA A 109 11.41 1.70 14.78
CA ALA A 109 12.65 1.79 15.52
C ALA A 109 12.43 1.29 16.95
N GLN A 110 13.35 0.48 17.44
CA GLN A 110 13.28 0.02 18.83
C GLN A 110 13.65 1.16 19.75
N ASN A 111 12.91 1.26 20.84
CA ASN A 111 13.21 2.22 21.87
C ASN A 111 14.03 1.52 22.95
N ASP A 112 15.30 1.86 23.04
CA ASP A 112 16.26 1.25 23.98
C ASP A 112 16.30 1.93 25.34
N ALA A 113 15.37 2.82 25.59
CA ALA A 113 15.33 3.52 26.86
C ALA A 113 15.00 2.60 28.03
#